data_fe2f954fd451d1a28dd6b5dc93fde260
#
_entry.id   fe2f954fd451d1a28dd6b5dc93fde260
#
_cell.length_a   1.000
_cell.length_b   1.000
_cell.length_c   1.000
_cell.angle_alpha   90.00
_cell.angle_beta   90.00
_cell.angle_gamma   90.00
#
_symmetry.space_group_name_H-M   'P 1'
#
loop_
_entity.id
_entity.type
_entity.pdbx_description
1 polymer ?
#
loop_
_entity_poly.entity_id
_entity_poly.type
_entity_poly.pdbx_seq_one_letter_code
_entity_poly.pdbx_strand_id
1 'polypeptide(L)'
;MIKSKYKLFPKHFVNGIIKTIQTSENLDAAKENLKIKFDLDDLEVKCILSFKLPYLIELVRSNNLKHFIRRLKDIHRLDGCLGLNDIVNILEKNNIAYRKYEITDYDFYKKKGSKLDCATCDLVILEITNPNHNQHLEIEIDKVLDNVVDLWFGTYWFEYYECHNEQEFIDSYLNTIKEVMQNKMTFMCYHSKSNNRWYANACYYKDVNPEFDDTEDLEKRLESLRNKKVPFNTIIYCFNWSEIEIYKSK
;
A
#
# COMPACT_ATOMS: atom_id res chain seq x y z
N MET A 1 0.98 15.78 -18.03
CA MET A 1 2.26 15.34 -18.65
C MET A 1 3.36 15.53 -17.61
N ILE A 2 3.58 14.51 -16.76
CA ILE A 2 4.60 14.57 -15.69
C ILE A 2 5.97 14.61 -16.35
N LYS A 3 6.60 15.77 -16.25
CA LYS A 3 7.90 16.03 -16.89
C LYS A 3 8.99 15.13 -16.31
N SER A 4 9.90 14.74 -17.17
CA SER A 4 11.02 13.83 -16.97
C SER A 4 12.08 14.26 -15.93
N LYS A 5 11.77 15.20 -15.04
CA LYS A 5 12.73 15.78 -14.07
C LYS A 5 13.40 14.75 -13.13
N TYR A 6 12.72 13.60 -12.91
CA TYR A 6 13.27 12.52 -12.07
C TYR A 6 14.04 11.43 -12.84
N LYS A 7 14.11 11.51 -14.19
CA LYS A 7 14.65 10.43 -15.02
C LYS A 7 16.18 10.40 -15.12
N LEU A 8 16.83 11.53 -15.03
CA LEU A 8 18.21 11.61 -15.51
C LEU A 8 19.29 11.34 -14.45
N PHE A 9 19.09 11.64 -13.15
CA PHE A 9 20.10 11.37 -12.11
C PHE A 9 19.49 11.28 -10.71
N PRO A 10 18.83 10.18 -10.33
CA PRO A 10 18.11 10.09 -9.04
C PRO A 10 19.01 10.37 -7.83
N LYS A 11 20.27 9.91 -7.86
CA LYS A 11 21.22 10.08 -6.76
C LYS A 11 21.67 11.54 -6.58
N HIS A 12 21.92 12.25 -7.67
CA HIS A 12 22.28 13.68 -7.61
C HIS A 12 21.11 14.54 -7.15
N PHE A 13 19.90 14.21 -7.59
CA PHE A 13 18.68 14.88 -7.17
C PHE A 13 18.46 14.75 -5.66
N VAL A 14 18.49 13.52 -5.11
CA VAL A 14 18.28 13.30 -3.66
C VAL A 14 19.42 13.87 -2.82
N ASN A 15 20.68 13.80 -3.27
CA ASN A 15 21.79 14.48 -2.60
C ASN A 15 21.61 16.01 -2.57
N GLY A 16 21.10 16.58 -3.65
CA GLY A 16 20.77 18.00 -3.73
C GLY A 16 19.69 18.39 -2.73
N ILE A 17 18.63 17.60 -2.63
CA ILE A 17 17.56 17.75 -1.64
C ILE A 17 18.13 17.71 -0.21
N ILE A 18 18.89 16.67 0.13
CA ILE A 18 19.50 16.51 1.47
C ILE A 18 20.36 17.75 1.78
N LYS A 19 21.22 18.16 0.86
CA LYS A 19 22.06 19.34 1.05
C LYS A 19 21.25 20.61 1.26
N THR A 20 20.19 20.80 0.49
CA THR A 20 19.30 21.97 0.62
C THR A 20 18.63 22.01 1.97
N ILE A 21 18.09 20.87 2.45
CA ILE A 21 17.48 20.78 3.79
C ILE A 21 18.51 21.09 4.88
N GLN A 22 19.73 20.53 4.78
CA GLN A 22 20.78 20.70 5.79
C GLN A 22 21.35 22.12 5.84
N THR A 23 21.32 22.86 4.74
CA THR A 23 21.90 24.21 4.64
C THR A 23 20.88 25.33 4.79
N SER A 24 19.60 25.00 4.90
CA SER A 24 18.53 25.97 5.13
C SER A 24 18.48 26.37 6.60
N GLU A 25 18.22 27.64 6.88
CA GLU A 25 18.19 28.23 8.24
C GLU A 25 17.04 27.65 9.09
N ASN A 26 15.92 27.33 8.45
CA ASN A 26 14.74 26.79 9.09
C ASN A 26 13.90 25.99 8.08
N LEU A 27 12.81 25.39 8.55
CA LEU A 27 11.94 24.55 7.73
C LEU A 27 11.27 25.32 6.59
N ASP A 28 10.86 26.56 6.81
CA ASP A 28 10.18 27.34 5.77
C ASP A 28 11.16 27.78 4.69
N ALA A 29 12.38 28.17 5.06
CA ALA A 29 13.47 28.40 4.11
C ALA A 29 13.79 27.12 3.31
N ALA A 30 13.78 25.95 3.96
CA ALA A 30 13.98 24.69 3.26
C ALA A 30 12.88 24.41 2.23
N LYS A 31 11.59 24.65 2.57
CA LYS A 31 10.48 24.51 1.62
C LYS A 31 10.67 25.39 0.38
N GLU A 32 10.90 26.67 0.58
CA GLU A 32 11.07 27.61 -0.53
C GLU A 32 12.31 27.28 -1.39
N ASN A 33 13.43 26.94 -0.74
CA ASN A 33 14.64 26.55 -1.46
C ASN A 33 14.44 25.26 -2.28
N LEU A 34 13.66 24.30 -1.77
CA LEU A 34 13.33 23.08 -2.50
C LEU A 34 12.46 23.37 -3.73
N LYS A 35 11.43 24.21 -3.59
CA LYS A 35 10.58 24.63 -4.71
C LYS A 35 11.41 25.28 -5.82
N ILE A 36 12.17 26.30 -5.47
CA ILE A 36 12.94 27.10 -6.44
C ILE A 36 14.02 26.26 -7.12
N LYS A 37 14.80 25.52 -6.33
CA LYS A 37 15.99 24.83 -6.83
C LYS A 37 15.69 23.59 -7.65
N PHE A 38 14.59 22.90 -7.33
CA PHE A 38 14.25 21.62 -7.95
C PHE A 38 12.95 21.67 -8.75
N ASP A 39 12.35 22.85 -8.90
CA ASP A 39 11.07 23.04 -9.59
C ASP A 39 9.98 22.11 -9.02
N LEU A 40 9.86 22.09 -7.69
CA LEU A 40 8.92 21.26 -6.95
C LEU A 40 7.68 22.08 -6.56
N ASP A 41 6.52 21.44 -6.58
CA ASP A 41 5.31 22.02 -6.04
C ASP A 41 5.16 21.77 -4.53
N ASP A 42 4.11 22.32 -3.93
CA ASP A 42 3.86 22.23 -2.49
C ASP A 42 3.69 20.80 -2.00
N LEU A 43 3.03 19.97 -2.80
CA LEU A 43 2.75 18.57 -2.46
C LEU A 43 4.04 17.73 -2.51
N GLU A 44 4.86 17.92 -3.54
CA GLU A 44 6.17 17.28 -3.68
C GLU A 44 7.10 17.66 -2.52
N VAL A 45 7.11 18.95 -2.15
CA VAL A 45 7.92 19.44 -1.01
C VAL A 45 7.42 18.85 0.30
N LYS A 46 6.11 18.83 0.53
CA LYS A 46 5.49 18.22 1.71
C LYS A 46 5.87 16.74 1.81
N CYS A 47 5.76 16.00 0.71
CA CYS A 47 6.17 14.60 0.62
C CYS A 47 7.65 14.40 0.95
N ILE A 48 8.54 15.21 0.35
CA ILE A 48 9.98 15.13 0.60
C ILE A 48 10.32 15.38 2.07
N LEU A 49 9.71 16.40 2.67
CA LEU A 49 9.97 16.77 4.06
C LEU A 49 9.36 15.79 5.07
N SER A 50 8.41 14.95 4.65
CA SER A 50 7.90 13.86 5.48
C SER A 50 8.93 12.75 5.70
N PHE A 51 9.90 12.60 4.80
CA PHE A 51 10.97 11.62 4.96
C PHE A 51 11.97 12.08 6.02
N LYS A 52 12.27 11.20 6.97
CA LYS A 52 13.32 11.46 7.97
C LYS A 52 14.68 11.59 7.27
N LEU A 53 15.43 12.65 7.56
CA LEU A 53 16.73 12.90 6.92
C LEU A 53 17.70 11.71 6.99
N PRO A 54 17.84 10.96 8.11
CA PRO A 54 18.69 9.77 8.16
C PRO A 54 18.29 8.72 7.13
N TYR A 55 17.01 8.58 6.84
CA TYR A 55 16.51 7.63 5.84
C TYR A 55 16.86 8.06 4.42
N LEU A 56 16.69 9.34 4.06
CA LEU A 56 17.13 9.85 2.77
C LEU A 56 18.63 9.61 2.54
N ILE A 57 19.44 9.79 3.58
CA ILE A 57 20.87 9.49 3.54
C ILE A 57 21.13 8.00 3.27
N GLU A 58 20.41 7.12 3.93
CA GLU A 58 20.55 5.67 3.74
C GLU A 58 20.09 5.23 2.35
N LEU A 59 18.99 5.78 1.82
CA LEU A 59 18.56 5.53 0.44
C LEU A 59 19.64 5.85 -0.59
N VAL A 60 20.37 6.96 -0.38
CA VAL A 60 21.49 7.36 -1.25
C VAL A 60 22.66 6.40 -1.12
N ARG A 61 22.99 5.98 0.11
CA ARG A 61 24.09 5.04 0.39
C ARG A 61 23.83 3.66 -0.21
N SER A 62 22.63 3.15 -0.02
CA SER A 62 22.22 1.83 -0.52
C SER A 62 21.90 1.82 -2.02
N ASN A 63 21.92 2.99 -2.68
CA ASN A 63 21.48 3.19 -4.07
C ASN A 63 20.03 2.69 -4.34
N ASN A 64 19.19 2.67 -3.30
CA ASN A 64 17.80 2.20 -3.36
C ASN A 64 16.80 3.36 -3.44
N LEU A 65 16.89 4.14 -4.54
CA LEU A 65 16.07 5.33 -4.71
C LEU A 65 14.74 5.07 -5.44
N LYS A 66 14.51 3.83 -5.89
CA LYS A 66 13.33 3.50 -6.70
C LYS A 66 12.04 3.82 -5.97
N HIS A 67 11.96 3.48 -4.68
CA HIS A 67 10.78 3.72 -3.88
C HIS A 67 10.51 5.21 -3.67
N PHE A 68 11.52 5.98 -3.28
CA PHE A 68 11.41 7.43 -3.13
C PHE A 68 10.92 8.11 -4.42
N ILE A 69 11.51 7.76 -5.57
CA ILE A 69 11.11 8.30 -6.87
C ILE A 69 9.69 7.85 -7.25
N ARG A 70 9.32 6.59 -6.95
CA ARG A 70 7.97 6.10 -7.16
C ARG A 70 6.97 6.92 -6.36
N ARG A 71 7.21 7.12 -5.07
CA ARG A 71 6.33 7.92 -4.20
C ARG A 71 6.16 9.35 -4.70
N LEU A 72 7.24 10.02 -5.13
CA LEU A 72 7.13 11.35 -5.74
C LEU A 72 6.33 11.39 -7.04
N LYS A 73 6.30 10.29 -7.80
CA LYS A 73 5.49 10.19 -9.02
C LYS A 73 4.03 9.90 -8.70
N ASP A 74 3.80 9.08 -7.70
CA ASP A 74 2.48 8.62 -7.33
C ASP A 74 1.70 9.69 -6.55
N ILE A 75 2.40 10.67 -5.95
CA ILE A 75 1.78 11.76 -5.20
C ILE A 75 0.76 12.56 -6.04
N HIS A 76 1.05 12.76 -7.33
CA HIS A 76 0.12 13.46 -8.24
C HIS A 76 -1.00 12.57 -8.78
N ARG A 77 -0.90 11.25 -8.60
CA ARG A 77 -2.01 10.33 -8.87
C ARG A 77 -3.02 10.33 -7.72
N LEU A 78 -2.57 10.83 -6.57
CA LEU A 78 -3.36 10.92 -5.35
C LEU A 78 -3.96 12.32 -5.17
N ASP A 79 -3.74 13.25 -6.11
CA ASP A 79 -4.40 14.56 -6.13
C ASP A 79 -5.92 14.36 -6.26
N GLY A 80 -6.66 14.72 -5.23
CA GLY A 80 -8.10 14.48 -5.11
C GLY A 80 -8.47 13.17 -4.42
N CYS A 81 -7.52 12.39 -3.94
CA CYS A 81 -7.78 11.21 -3.12
C CYS A 81 -8.27 11.58 -1.73
N LEU A 82 -9.10 10.70 -1.19
CA LEU A 82 -9.77 10.85 0.08
C LEU A 82 -8.78 10.94 1.23
N GLY A 83 -8.98 11.92 2.09
CA GLY A 83 -8.29 12.04 3.37
C GLY A 83 -8.94 11.20 4.47
N LEU A 84 -8.33 11.26 5.66
CA LEU A 84 -8.81 10.52 6.84
C LEU A 84 -10.29 10.81 7.14
N ASN A 85 -10.67 12.09 7.11
CA ASN A 85 -12.05 12.47 7.44
C ASN A 85 -13.06 11.96 6.42
N ASP A 86 -12.69 11.92 5.14
CA ASP A 86 -13.56 11.43 4.08
C ASP A 86 -13.82 9.94 4.22
N ILE A 87 -12.76 9.16 4.47
CA ILE A 87 -12.88 7.72 4.71
C ILE A 87 -13.70 7.44 5.98
N VAL A 88 -13.43 8.15 7.08
CA VAL A 88 -14.22 8.02 8.31
C VAL A 88 -15.71 8.27 8.03
N ASN A 89 -16.03 9.37 7.36
CA ASN A 89 -17.41 9.69 6.98
C ASN A 89 -18.06 8.60 6.10
N ILE A 90 -17.30 8.03 5.17
CA ILE A 90 -17.78 6.94 4.31
C ILE A 90 -18.11 5.69 5.12
N LEU A 91 -17.20 5.29 6.01
CA LEU A 91 -17.41 4.10 6.86
C LEU A 91 -18.60 4.30 7.79
N GLU A 92 -18.71 5.45 8.45
CA GLU A 92 -19.82 5.78 9.36
C GLU A 92 -21.17 5.84 8.64
N LYS A 93 -21.26 6.50 7.48
CA LYS A 93 -22.49 6.54 6.66
C LYS A 93 -22.94 5.15 6.20
N ASN A 94 -22.02 4.21 6.07
CA ASN A 94 -22.34 2.83 5.68
C ASN A 94 -22.45 1.86 6.87
N ASN A 95 -22.41 2.36 8.11
CA ASN A 95 -22.45 1.58 9.34
C ASN A 95 -21.34 0.51 9.42
N ILE A 96 -20.17 0.81 8.88
CA ILE A 96 -18.99 -0.06 8.94
C ILE A 96 -18.18 0.33 10.18
N ALA A 97 -18.15 -0.57 11.16
CA ALA A 97 -17.36 -0.37 12.38
C ALA A 97 -15.87 -0.54 12.11
N TYR A 98 -15.05 0.33 12.67
CA TYR A 98 -13.60 0.32 12.53
C TYR A 98 -12.91 0.65 13.85
N ARG A 99 -11.64 0.28 13.96
CA ARG A 99 -10.71 0.78 14.98
C ARG A 99 -9.72 1.70 14.33
N LYS A 100 -9.41 2.81 15.01
CA LYS A 100 -8.38 3.75 14.57
C LYS A 100 -7.16 3.62 15.46
N TYR A 101 -5.98 3.48 14.86
CA TYR A 101 -4.70 3.54 15.57
C TYR A 101 -3.62 4.13 14.67
N GLU A 102 -2.52 4.53 15.31
CA GLU A 102 -1.39 5.13 14.62
C GLU A 102 -0.18 4.23 14.76
N ILE A 103 0.55 4.06 13.69
CA ILE A 103 1.78 3.28 13.67
C ILE A 103 2.88 4.03 12.94
N THR A 104 4.13 3.76 13.32
CA THR A 104 5.25 4.07 12.47
C THR A 104 5.43 2.95 11.44
N ASP A 105 5.75 3.28 10.22
CA ASP A 105 5.96 2.36 9.11
C ASP A 105 6.82 1.16 9.44
N TYR A 106 7.93 1.42 10.15
CA TYR A 106 8.94 0.40 10.41
C TYR A 106 8.36 -0.84 11.07
N ASP A 107 7.53 -0.66 12.09
CA ASP A 107 6.97 -1.79 12.84
C ASP A 107 5.85 -2.49 12.05
N PHE A 108 5.11 -1.76 11.25
CA PHE A 108 4.02 -2.28 10.45
C PHE A 108 4.52 -3.19 9.31
N TYR A 109 5.41 -2.70 8.48
CA TYR A 109 5.95 -3.49 7.36
C TYR A 109 6.78 -4.67 7.83
N LYS A 110 7.48 -4.54 8.96
CA LYS A 110 8.15 -5.65 9.61
C LYS A 110 7.16 -6.74 10.03
N LYS A 111 6.01 -6.36 10.58
CA LYS A 111 4.94 -7.29 10.97
C LYS A 111 4.31 -7.99 9.76
N LYS A 112 4.13 -7.30 8.63
CA LYS A 112 3.63 -7.88 7.37
C LYS A 112 4.67 -8.68 6.59
N GLY A 113 5.92 -8.76 7.05
CA GLY A 113 7.00 -9.49 6.37
C GLY A 113 7.52 -8.79 5.11
N SER A 114 7.12 -7.58 4.87
CA SER A 114 7.60 -6.75 3.77
C SER A 114 9.00 -6.22 4.09
N LYS A 115 9.88 -6.22 3.08
CA LYS A 115 11.16 -5.50 3.10
C LYS A 115 11.02 -4.06 2.60
N LEU A 116 9.84 -3.50 2.64
CA LEU A 116 9.73 -2.10 2.33
C LEU A 116 10.46 -1.32 3.42
N ASP A 117 11.65 -0.87 3.09
CA ASP A 117 12.45 0.07 3.89
C ASP A 117 11.80 1.47 3.87
N CYS A 118 10.48 1.52 3.91
CA CYS A 118 9.67 2.73 3.97
C CYS A 118 9.49 3.19 5.41
N ALA A 119 10.53 3.16 6.17
CA ALA A 119 10.56 3.55 7.57
C ALA A 119 10.37 5.06 7.78
N THR A 120 9.39 5.70 7.14
CA THR A 120 9.40 7.16 7.15
C THR A 120 8.05 7.85 7.24
N CYS A 121 6.96 7.15 6.98
CA CYS A 121 5.66 7.76 7.10
C CYS A 121 5.01 7.35 8.42
N ASP A 122 4.52 8.31 9.17
CA ASP A 122 3.56 8.04 10.22
C ASP A 122 2.22 7.78 9.55
N LEU A 123 1.63 6.63 9.81
CA LEU A 123 0.34 6.22 9.24
C LEU A 123 -0.76 6.24 10.28
N VAL A 124 -1.95 6.59 9.84
CA VAL A 124 -3.18 6.26 10.52
C VAL A 124 -3.75 5.00 9.87
N ILE A 125 -4.09 4.02 10.68
CA ILE A 125 -4.73 2.80 10.23
C ILE A 125 -6.18 2.81 10.69
N LEU A 126 -7.09 2.59 9.74
CA LEU A 126 -8.47 2.25 10.05
C LEU A 126 -8.64 0.75 9.80
N GLU A 127 -8.75 0.00 10.88
CA GLU A 127 -8.92 -1.45 10.85
C GLU A 127 -10.40 -1.82 10.94
N ILE A 128 -10.91 -2.46 9.90
CA ILE A 128 -12.22 -3.10 9.93
C ILE A 128 -12.01 -4.54 10.40
N THR A 129 -12.32 -4.77 11.66
CA THR A 129 -12.05 -6.05 12.34
C THR A 129 -12.89 -7.17 11.74
N ASN A 130 -12.24 -8.23 11.28
CA ASN A 130 -12.91 -9.45 10.89
C ASN A 130 -13.26 -10.26 12.15
N PRO A 131 -14.54 -10.61 12.38
CA PRO A 131 -14.94 -11.38 13.57
C PRO A 131 -14.59 -12.87 13.49
N ASN A 132 -14.27 -13.39 12.31
CA ASN A 132 -14.12 -14.83 12.06
C ASN A 132 -12.68 -15.32 12.19
N HIS A 133 -11.71 -14.47 11.86
CA HIS A 133 -10.28 -14.78 11.93
C HIS A 133 -9.41 -13.52 12.00
N ASN A 134 -8.10 -13.70 12.06
CA ASN A 134 -7.10 -12.63 12.26
C ASN A 134 -6.66 -11.90 10.99
N GLN A 135 -7.32 -12.10 9.86
CA GLN A 135 -7.12 -11.29 8.66
C GLN A 135 -8.16 -10.17 8.67
N HIS A 136 -7.72 -8.94 8.87
CA HIS A 136 -8.56 -7.75 8.94
C HIS A 136 -8.41 -6.93 7.66
N LEU A 137 -9.41 -6.09 7.35
CA LEU A 137 -9.25 -5.03 6.37
C LEU A 137 -8.56 -3.85 7.06
N GLU A 138 -7.53 -3.33 6.44
CA GLU A 138 -6.77 -2.20 6.96
C GLU A 138 -6.64 -1.13 5.87
N ILE A 139 -7.03 0.09 6.20
CA ILE A 139 -6.92 1.28 5.36
C ILE A 139 -5.76 2.10 5.90
N GLU A 140 -4.73 2.25 5.11
CA GLU A 140 -3.54 3.03 5.47
C GLU A 140 -3.69 4.45 4.96
N ILE A 141 -3.55 5.42 5.84
CA ILE A 141 -3.66 6.84 5.53
C ILE A 141 -2.38 7.54 5.97
N ASP A 142 -1.74 8.25 5.06
CA ASP A 142 -0.54 9.03 5.34
C ASP A 142 -0.89 10.26 6.17
N LYS A 143 -0.34 10.41 7.37
CA LYS A 143 -0.62 11.53 8.28
C LYS A 143 -0.15 12.89 7.74
N VAL A 144 0.86 12.88 6.89
CA VAL A 144 1.45 14.13 6.36
C VAL A 144 0.72 14.59 5.12
N LEU A 145 0.42 13.67 4.21
CA LEU A 145 -0.27 13.97 2.97
C LEU A 145 -1.78 13.99 3.15
N ASP A 146 -2.27 13.35 4.24
CA ASP A 146 -3.69 13.18 4.54
C ASP A 146 -4.44 12.54 3.37
N ASN A 147 -3.90 11.44 2.86
CA ASN A 147 -4.52 10.70 1.79
C ASN A 147 -4.41 9.18 2.00
N VAL A 148 -5.33 8.44 1.39
CA VAL A 148 -5.30 6.97 1.40
C VAL A 148 -4.07 6.50 0.63
N VAL A 149 -3.26 5.69 1.28
CA VAL A 149 -2.05 5.11 0.71
C VAL A 149 -2.35 3.73 0.15
N ASP A 150 -2.96 2.87 0.97
CA ASP A 150 -3.20 1.49 0.61
C ASP A 150 -4.47 0.91 1.27
N LEU A 151 -5.04 -0.12 0.65
CA LEU A 151 -6.02 -1.01 1.26
C LEU A 151 -5.44 -2.41 1.31
N TRP A 152 -5.54 -3.04 2.47
CA TRP A 152 -5.07 -4.40 2.72
C TRP A 152 -6.20 -5.28 3.26
N PHE A 153 -6.17 -6.56 2.90
CA PHE A 153 -6.89 -7.58 3.61
C PHE A 153 -5.91 -8.67 4.04
N GLY A 154 -5.55 -8.66 5.31
CA GLY A 154 -4.47 -9.48 5.81
C GLY A 154 -3.13 -9.16 5.13
N THR A 155 -2.62 -10.09 4.32
CA THR A 155 -1.39 -9.90 3.54
C THR A 155 -1.66 -9.62 2.06
N TYR A 156 -2.92 -9.52 1.65
CA TYR A 156 -3.32 -9.15 0.31
C TYR A 156 -3.40 -7.62 0.18
N TRP A 157 -2.70 -7.07 -0.81
CA TRP A 157 -2.72 -5.66 -1.13
C TRP A 157 -3.56 -5.42 -2.38
N PHE A 158 -4.51 -4.47 -2.28
CA PHE A 158 -5.32 -4.05 -3.41
C PHE A 158 -4.59 -2.99 -4.22
N GLU A 159 -4.35 -3.26 -5.50
CA GLU A 159 -3.93 -2.26 -6.46
C GLU A 159 -5.17 -1.47 -6.91
N TYR A 160 -5.19 -0.16 -6.61
CA TYR A 160 -6.20 0.72 -7.17
C TYR A 160 -5.72 1.25 -8.52
N TYR A 161 -6.48 0.91 -9.55
CA TYR A 161 -6.29 1.45 -10.88
C TYR A 161 -6.73 2.92 -10.92
N GLU A 162 -6.23 3.67 -11.92
CA GLU A 162 -6.54 5.08 -12.12
C GLU A 162 -8.06 5.29 -12.12
N CYS A 163 -8.58 5.96 -11.10
CA CYS A 163 -9.94 6.48 -11.10
C CYS A 163 -9.94 7.87 -11.73
N HIS A 164 -10.93 8.15 -12.57
CA HIS A 164 -10.98 9.40 -13.32
C HIS A 164 -11.51 10.57 -12.48
N ASN A 165 -12.14 10.29 -11.35
CA ASN A 165 -12.65 11.28 -10.43
C ASN A 165 -12.81 10.70 -9.02
N GLU A 166 -12.97 11.60 -8.05
CA GLU A 166 -13.09 11.27 -6.62
C GLU A 166 -14.29 10.35 -6.32
N GLN A 167 -15.45 10.58 -6.94
CA GLN A 167 -16.64 9.79 -6.71
C GLN A 167 -16.46 8.34 -7.18
N GLU A 168 -15.85 8.16 -8.34
CA GLU A 168 -15.53 6.83 -8.88
C GLU A 168 -14.55 6.07 -7.97
N PHE A 169 -13.58 6.78 -7.39
CA PHE A 169 -12.67 6.22 -6.40
C PHE A 169 -13.41 5.78 -5.12
N ILE A 170 -14.28 6.65 -4.57
CA ILE A 170 -15.12 6.36 -3.40
C ILE A 170 -15.95 5.11 -3.64
N ASP A 171 -16.65 5.05 -4.76
CA ASP A 171 -17.57 3.96 -5.08
C ASP A 171 -16.81 2.65 -5.26
N SER A 172 -15.70 2.66 -5.97
CA SER A 172 -14.83 1.49 -6.16
C SER A 172 -14.27 0.99 -4.82
N TYR A 173 -13.78 1.91 -4.00
CA TYR A 173 -13.20 1.60 -2.70
C TYR A 173 -14.20 0.98 -1.74
N LEU A 174 -15.37 1.62 -1.60
CA LEU A 174 -16.46 1.15 -0.75
C LEU A 174 -17.03 -0.18 -1.25
N ASN A 175 -17.16 -0.36 -2.56
CA ASN A 175 -17.61 -1.62 -3.14
C ASN A 175 -16.63 -2.74 -2.82
N THR A 176 -15.32 -2.51 -2.97
CA THR A 176 -14.30 -3.51 -2.61
C THR A 176 -14.42 -3.92 -1.14
N ILE A 177 -14.55 -2.97 -0.20
CA ILE A 177 -14.74 -3.27 1.21
C ILE A 177 -15.98 -4.14 1.43
N LYS A 178 -17.11 -3.75 0.82
CA LYS A 178 -18.38 -4.49 0.94
C LYS A 178 -18.29 -5.89 0.35
N GLU A 179 -17.66 -6.06 -0.80
CA GLU A 179 -17.51 -7.36 -1.46
C GLU A 179 -16.63 -8.31 -0.65
N VAL A 180 -15.55 -7.81 -0.04
CA VAL A 180 -14.76 -8.59 0.91
C VAL A 180 -15.62 -9.02 2.11
N MET A 181 -16.32 -8.08 2.77
CA MET A 181 -17.17 -8.36 3.93
C MET A 181 -18.36 -9.28 3.60
N GLN A 182 -18.87 -9.24 2.38
CA GLN A 182 -19.93 -10.13 1.87
C GLN A 182 -19.40 -11.49 1.41
N ASN A 183 -18.10 -11.74 1.59
CA ASN A 183 -17.50 -13.02 1.24
C ASN A 183 -17.55 -13.35 -0.27
N LYS A 184 -17.57 -12.31 -1.13
CA LYS A 184 -17.58 -12.47 -2.58
C LYS A 184 -16.20 -12.74 -3.18
N MET A 185 -15.15 -12.51 -2.40
CA MET A 185 -13.77 -12.61 -2.84
C MET A 185 -13.01 -13.63 -2.00
N THR A 186 -12.17 -14.43 -2.66
CA THR A 186 -11.20 -15.33 -2.01
C THR A 186 -9.80 -14.92 -2.41
N PHE A 187 -8.91 -14.82 -1.44
CA PHE A 187 -7.54 -14.36 -1.60
C PHE A 187 -6.55 -15.48 -1.37
N MET A 188 -5.53 -15.56 -2.21
CA MET A 188 -4.39 -16.44 -2.03
C MET A 188 -3.11 -15.64 -1.95
N CYS A 189 -2.41 -15.73 -0.83
CA CYS A 189 -1.13 -15.06 -0.61
C CYS A 189 -0.01 -16.10 -0.46
N TYR A 190 0.99 -15.98 -1.30
CA TYR A 190 2.10 -16.92 -1.40
C TYR A 190 3.31 -16.37 -0.66
N HIS A 191 3.78 -17.12 0.31
CA HIS A 191 4.93 -16.77 1.12
C HIS A 191 6.04 -17.81 0.98
N SER A 192 7.29 -17.37 1.02
CA SER A 192 8.43 -18.28 1.13
C SER A 192 8.46 -18.93 2.51
N LYS A 193 8.53 -20.26 2.55
CA LYS A 193 8.60 -21.04 3.82
C LYS A 193 9.87 -20.74 4.62
N SER A 194 10.96 -20.42 3.94
CA SER A 194 12.27 -20.20 4.59
C SER A 194 12.36 -18.88 5.36
N ASN A 195 11.64 -17.84 4.95
CA ASN A 195 11.75 -16.51 5.55
C ASN A 195 10.40 -15.79 5.72
N ASN A 196 9.31 -16.50 5.48
CA ASN A 196 7.93 -16.00 5.53
C ASN A 196 7.67 -14.73 4.69
N ARG A 197 8.47 -14.50 3.62
CA ARG A 197 8.26 -13.34 2.76
C ARG A 197 7.16 -13.62 1.74
N TRP A 198 6.25 -12.70 1.65
CA TRP A 198 5.29 -12.60 0.57
C TRP A 198 6.02 -12.38 -0.79
N TYR A 199 5.58 -13.06 -1.83
CA TYR A 199 6.14 -12.93 -3.18
C TYR A 199 5.10 -12.94 -4.29
N ALA A 200 3.86 -13.38 -4.04
CA ALA A 200 2.77 -13.35 -5.00
C ALA A 200 1.41 -13.37 -4.29
N ASN A 201 0.40 -12.89 -4.98
CA ASN A 201 -1.00 -12.96 -4.54
C ASN A 201 -1.92 -13.23 -5.74
N ALA A 202 -3.13 -13.68 -5.44
CA ALA A 202 -4.22 -13.80 -6.39
C ALA A 202 -5.54 -13.50 -5.66
N CYS A 203 -6.51 -12.97 -6.39
CA CYS A 203 -7.87 -12.76 -5.92
C CYS A 203 -8.84 -13.43 -6.88
N TYR A 204 -9.83 -14.12 -6.33
CA TYR A 204 -10.86 -14.84 -7.07
C TYR A 204 -12.23 -14.34 -6.64
N TYR A 205 -13.03 -13.92 -7.60
CA TYR A 205 -14.43 -13.58 -7.39
C TYR A 205 -15.31 -14.82 -7.47
N LYS A 206 -16.26 -14.98 -6.54
CA LYS A 206 -17.16 -16.15 -6.52
C LYS A 206 -18.17 -16.17 -7.65
N ASP A 207 -18.56 -15.00 -8.14
CA ASP A 207 -19.67 -14.82 -9.08
C ASP A 207 -19.23 -14.45 -10.51
N VAL A 208 -17.94 -14.54 -10.82
CA VAL A 208 -17.45 -14.22 -12.18
C VAL A 208 -17.71 -15.41 -13.11
N ASN A 209 -18.39 -15.13 -14.22
CA ASN A 209 -18.61 -16.11 -15.27
C ASN A 209 -17.25 -16.51 -15.89
N PRO A 210 -16.83 -17.79 -15.80
CA PRO A 210 -15.51 -18.24 -16.27
C PRO A 210 -15.30 -18.10 -17.79
N GLU A 211 -16.32 -17.70 -18.57
CA GLU A 211 -16.20 -17.46 -20.01
C GLU A 211 -15.42 -16.18 -20.37
N PHE A 212 -15.18 -15.28 -19.40
CA PHE A 212 -14.52 -13.97 -19.64
C PHE A 212 -13.15 -13.81 -18.98
N ASP A 213 -12.70 -14.81 -18.24
CA ASP A 213 -11.45 -14.67 -17.48
C ASP A 213 -10.58 -15.92 -17.68
N ASP A 214 -9.34 -15.72 -18.14
CA ASP A 214 -8.28 -16.76 -18.18
C ASP A 214 -7.85 -17.22 -16.77
N THR A 215 -8.61 -16.83 -15.72
CA THR A 215 -8.30 -17.22 -14.35
C THR A 215 -8.58 -18.69 -14.14
N GLU A 216 -7.56 -19.38 -13.66
CA GLU A 216 -7.68 -20.76 -13.19
C GLU A 216 -8.86 -20.84 -12.19
N ASP A 217 -9.81 -21.73 -12.47
CA ASP A 217 -10.96 -21.99 -11.63
C ASP A 217 -10.51 -22.18 -10.16
N LEU A 218 -11.03 -21.34 -9.25
CA LEU A 218 -10.68 -21.38 -7.83
C LEU A 218 -10.82 -22.80 -7.25
N GLU A 219 -11.89 -23.52 -7.59
CA GLU A 219 -12.13 -24.87 -7.08
C GLU A 219 -11.04 -25.87 -7.56
N LYS A 220 -10.62 -25.79 -8.81
CA LYS A 220 -9.51 -26.61 -9.31
C LYS A 220 -8.21 -26.27 -8.59
N ARG A 221 -7.99 -24.98 -8.31
CA ARG A 221 -6.80 -24.56 -7.57
C ARG A 221 -6.83 -25.09 -6.14
N LEU A 222 -7.94 -24.94 -5.44
CA LEU A 222 -8.12 -25.46 -4.08
C LEU A 222 -7.99 -26.98 -4.04
N GLU A 223 -8.59 -27.71 -4.97
CA GLU A 223 -8.43 -29.16 -5.09
C GLU A 223 -6.97 -29.57 -5.29
N SER A 224 -6.25 -28.87 -6.16
CA SER A 224 -4.82 -29.08 -6.36
C SER A 224 -4.02 -28.89 -5.07
N LEU A 225 -4.33 -27.85 -4.28
CA LEU A 225 -3.68 -27.60 -3.00
C LEU A 225 -4.03 -28.63 -1.93
N ARG A 226 -5.30 -29.05 -1.85
CA ARG A 226 -5.75 -30.13 -0.96
C ARG A 226 -5.07 -31.46 -1.29
N ASN A 227 -4.82 -31.72 -2.58
CA ASN A 227 -4.03 -32.85 -3.06
C ASN A 227 -2.49 -32.68 -2.88
N LYS A 228 -2.08 -31.72 -2.04
CA LYS A 228 -0.67 -31.49 -1.66
C LYS A 228 0.25 -31.06 -2.82
N LYS A 229 -0.30 -30.46 -3.86
CA LYS A 229 0.48 -29.85 -4.95
C LYS A 229 0.92 -28.42 -4.63
N VAL A 230 1.42 -28.20 -3.39
CA VAL A 230 1.94 -26.90 -2.97
C VAL A 230 3.36 -26.73 -3.54
N PRO A 231 3.68 -25.61 -4.19
CA PRO A 231 5.01 -25.35 -4.71
C PRO A 231 6.10 -25.50 -3.65
N PHE A 232 7.30 -25.91 -4.08
CA PHE A 232 8.44 -26.09 -3.15
C PHE A 232 8.73 -24.79 -2.38
N ASN A 233 9.10 -24.92 -1.12
CA ASN A 233 9.45 -23.81 -0.21
C ASN A 233 8.34 -22.74 -0.08
N THR A 234 7.08 -23.15 -0.16
CA THR A 234 5.93 -22.21 -0.18
C THR A 234 4.97 -22.48 0.98
N ILE A 235 4.44 -21.39 1.54
CA ILE A 235 3.25 -21.37 2.38
C ILE A 235 2.21 -20.54 1.61
N ILE A 236 1.00 -21.09 1.47
CA ILE A 236 -0.13 -20.39 0.85
C ILE A 236 -1.17 -20.14 1.92
N TYR A 237 -1.50 -18.88 2.13
CA TYR A 237 -2.64 -18.45 2.92
C TYR A 237 -3.80 -18.23 1.95
N CYS A 238 -4.84 -19.07 2.07
CA CYS A 238 -6.07 -18.93 1.33
C CYS A 238 -7.15 -18.46 2.30
N PHE A 239 -7.75 -17.30 2.07
CA PHE A 239 -8.70 -16.72 2.99
C PHE A 239 -9.78 -15.89 2.27
N ASN A 240 -10.91 -15.81 2.90
CA ASN A 240 -11.98 -14.87 2.59
C ASN A 240 -12.48 -14.27 3.91
N TRP A 241 -13.60 -13.54 3.91
CA TRP A 241 -14.09 -12.92 5.15
C TRP A 241 -14.52 -13.93 6.23
N SER A 242 -14.94 -15.15 5.84
CA SER A 242 -15.49 -16.16 6.75
C SER A 242 -14.45 -17.15 7.25
N GLU A 243 -13.42 -17.46 6.47
CA GLU A 243 -12.52 -18.58 6.74
C GLU A 243 -11.08 -18.34 6.26
N ILE A 244 -10.16 -19.10 6.82
CA ILE A 244 -8.76 -19.13 6.41
C ILE A 244 -8.26 -20.58 6.38
N GLU A 245 -7.63 -20.97 5.28
CA GLU A 245 -6.91 -22.22 5.12
C GLU A 245 -5.42 -21.96 4.86
N ILE A 246 -4.55 -22.81 5.39
CA ILE A 246 -3.10 -22.68 5.23
C ILE A 246 -2.53 -23.95 4.61
N TYR A 247 -1.93 -23.82 3.44
CA TYR A 247 -1.27 -24.90 2.72
C TYR A 247 0.24 -24.73 2.79
N LYS A 248 0.97 -25.82 3.12
CA LYS A 248 2.44 -25.78 3.26
C LYS A 248 3.07 -26.85 2.38
N SER A 249 4.15 -26.49 1.68
CA SER A 249 5.01 -27.47 1.01
C SER A 249 5.60 -28.45 2.02
N LYS A 250 5.80 -29.66 1.59
CA LYS A 250 6.53 -30.69 2.38
C LYS A 250 7.98 -30.28 2.64
#